data_d5afc552d248bb9329d4408c4cfef0f7
#
_entry.id   d5afc552d248bb9329d4408c4cfef0f7
#
_cell.length_a   1.000
_cell.length_b   1.000
_cell.length_c   1.000
_cell.angle_alpha   90.00
_cell.angle_beta   90.00
_cell.angle_gamma   90.00
#
_symmetry.space_group_name_H-M   'P 1'
#
loop_
_entity.id
_entity.type
_entity.pdbx_description
1 polymer ?
#
loop_
_entity_poly.entity_id
_entity_poly.type
_entity_poly.pdbx_seq_one_letter_code
_entity_poly.pdbx_strand_id
1 'polypeptide(L)'
;MRILFCCEFYAPSFGGVQKVIQEIAEHLVRKGHSATVATTKVKGRNFDELNGVRVKEFEVSGNLVCGLEGDIEHYKKFVVSEQFDAIVIKAAQQWTFDCLWPVLSQITCRKIHIPCGYSRLHEPAYQGYYQQMPDVLRQFDWLIFYATTYRDIDLAKSHGITNYSVIPNGASEFEFAEPPRFDFRKKYGIREGDFVFLTVGHPRFQKGQLEVTQAYERVKLSTPSVLILNDRPNPDRFSKSMTFPDKIRRFPRAFMNRHRYPLRDFRRALRNIRRQDGKEVLVTNLERQEVVSAFFSSDLFVFASHVEYSPLVLFESAAAGLPFLSVPVGNAGEIAAWTQGGEICPAECDERGNVRVEPKVLAQKMEDLASDTNHLRYLGEKGRVNWKDKYSWGKIAAAYERVLMGS
;
A
#
# COMPACT_ATOMS: atom_id res chain seq x y z
N MET A 1 -9.75 -25.37 -6.26
CA MET A 1 -10.33 -24.43 -7.24
C MET A 1 -9.24 -23.92 -8.18
N ARG A 2 -9.61 -23.58 -9.41
CA ARG A 2 -8.78 -22.84 -10.38
C ARG A 2 -9.18 -21.37 -10.29
N ILE A 3 -8.28 -20.51 -9.84
CA ILE A 3 -8.57 -19.10 -9.53
C ILE A 3 -7.73 -18.20 -10.45
N LEU A 4 -8.39 -17.25 -11.12
CA LEU A 4 -7.73 -16.22 -11.92
C LEU A 4 -7.70 -14.92 -11.13
N PHE A 5 -6.51 -14.33 -10.99
CA PHE A 5 -6.32 -12.98 -10.50
C PHE A 5 -5.99 -12.05 -11.67
N CYS A 6 -6.71 -10.96 -11.82
CA CYS A 6 -6.46 -9.92 -12.82
C CYS A 6 -5.89 -8.69 -12.12
N CYS A 7 -4.61 -8.39 -12.35
CA CYS A 7 -3.88 -7.29 -11.72
C CYS A 7 -2.91 -6.67 -12.73
N GLU A 8 -2.97 -5.36 -12.94
CA GLU A 8 -2.15 -4.68 -13.95
C GLU A 8 -0.66 -4.97 -13.82
N PHE A 9 -0.14 -4.95 -12.59
CA PHE A 9 1.27 -5.27 -12.33
C PHE A 9 1.42 -6.41 -11.33
N TYR A 10 2.44 -7.24 -11.54
CA TYR A 10 2.84 -8.35 -10.68
C TYR A 10 4.37 -8.45 -10.63
N ALA A 11 4.93 -9.34 -9.82
CA ALA A 11 6.37 -9.54 -9.73
C ALA A 11 7.04 -9.63 -11.13
N PRO A 12 8.25 -9.07 -11.35
CA PRO A 12 9.15 -8.43 -10.39
C PRO A 12 8.84 -6.97 -10.06
N SER A 13 7.71 -6.44 -10.50
CA SER A 13 7.27 -5.09 -10.17
C SER A 13 6.84 -5.02 -8.71
N PHE A 14 7.31 -3.99 -7.97
CA PHE A 14 7.01 -3.81 -6.56
C PHE A 14 5.99 -2.70 -6.32
N GLY A 15 5.02 -2.98 -5.44
CA GLY A 15 4.01 -2.02 -4.98
C GLY A 15 2.99 -2.69 -4.08
N GLY A 16 2.23 -1.91 -3.30
CA GLY A 16 1.26 -2.46 -2.35
C GLY A 16 0.18 -3.33 -3.02
N VAL A 17 -0.30 -2.91 -4.20
CA VAL A 17 -1.33 -3.66 -4.95
C VAL A 17 -0.80 -5.03 -5.37
N GLN A 18 0.41 -5.08 -5.94
CA GLN A 18 1.06 -6.30 -6.38
C GLN A 18 1.33 -7.26 -5.21
N LYS A 19 1.86 -6.72 -4.09
CA LYS A 19 2.16 -7.50 -2.88
C LYS A 19 0.91 -8.18 -2.33
N VAL A 20 -0.22 -7.48 -2.27
CA VAL A 20 -1.49 -8.05 -1.79
C VAL A 20 -1.92 -9.26 -2.65
N ILE A 21 -1.92 -9.11 -3.99
CA ILE A 21 -2.30 -10.23 -4.87
C ILE A 21 -1.30 -11.38 -4.76
N GLN A 22 0.00 -11.09 -4.69
CA GLN A 22 1.02 -12.10 -4.53
C GLN A 22 0.80 -12.93 -3.25
N GLU A 23 0.65 -12.27 -2.11
CA GLU A 23 0.45 -12.95 -0.82
C GLU A 23 -0.81 -13.80 -0.81
N ILE A 24 -1.93 -13.26 -1.32
CA ILE A 24 -3.19 -14.01 -1.37
C ILE A 24 -3.06 -15.21 -2.30
N ALA A 25 -2.54 -15.04 -3.52
CA ALA A 25 -2.42 -16.11 -4.50
C ALA A 25 -1.48 -17.22 -4.00
N GLU A 26 -0.32 -16.88 -3.43
CA GLU A 26 0.63 -17.84 -2.89
C GLU A 26 0.08 -18.61 -1.69
N HIS A 27 -0.68 -17.95 -0.79
CA HIS A 27 -1.34 -18.66 0.33
C HIS A 27 -2.43 -19.60 -0.14
N LEU A 28 -3.20 -19.23 -1.15
CA LEU A 28 -4.22 -20.11 -1.73
C LEU A 28 -3.59 -21.32 -2.44
N VAL A 29 -2.43 -21.14 -3.11
CA VAL A 29 -1.66 -22.26 -3.66
C VAL A 29 -1.20 -23.22 -2.55
N ARG A 30 -0.66 -22.71 -1.45
CA ARG A 30 -0.28 -23.55 -0.27
C ARG A 30 -1.46 -24.32 0.33
N LYS A 31 -2.68 -23.84 0.14
CA LYS A 31 -3.92 -24.51 0.55
C LYS A 31 -4.47 -25.50 -0.49
N GLY A 32 -3.76 -25.72 -1.60
CA GLY A 32 -4.11 -26.71 -2.62
C GLY A 32 -4.98 -26.15 -3.76
N HIS A 33 -5.15 -24.83 -3.89
CA HIS A 33 -5.77 -24.22 -5.05
C HIS A 33 -4.77 -24.02 -6.18
N SER A 34 -5.26 -23.91 -7.42
CA SER A 34 -4.45 -23.48 -8.59
C SER A 34 -4.71 -22.00 -8.83
N ALA A 35 -3.67 -21.18 -8.80
CA ALA A 35 -3.76 -19.75 -9.03
C ALA A 35 -3.03 -19.33 -10.33
N THR A 36 -3.67 -18.47 -11.10
CA THR A 36 -3.09 -17.81 -12.28
C THR A 36 -3.24 -16.31 -12.12
N VAL A 37 -2.21 -15.53 -12.43
CA VAL A 37 -2.25 -14.06 -12.47
C VAL A 37 -2.17 -13.58 -13.91
N ALA A 38 -3.21 -12.91 -14.40
CA ALA A 38 -3.19 -12.15 -15.65
C ALA A 38 -2.67 -10.74 -15.40
N THR A 39 -1.60 -10.35 -16.09
CA THR A 39 -0.86 -9.11 -15.81
C THR A 39 -0.19 -8.53 -17.05
N THR A 40 0.29 -7.28 -16.95
CA THR A 40 1.05 -6.63 -18.01
C THR A 40 2.38 -7.33 -18.26
N LYS A 41 2.72 -7.49 -19.53
CA LYS A 41 4.06 -7.93 -19.96
C LYS A 41 5.10 -6.87 -19.59
N VAL A 42 6.12 -7.29 -18.85
CA VAL A 42 7.17 -6.38 -18.40
C VAL A 42 8.56 -6.90 -18.78
N LYS A 43 9.44 -5.99 -19.17
CA LYS A 43 10.84 -6.32 -19.42
C LYS A 43 11.49 -6.85 -18.14
N GLY A 44 12.20 -7.97 -18.25
CA GLY A 44 12.94 -8.56 -17.12
C GLY A 44 12.15 -9.58 -16.31
N ARG A 45 10.88 -9.86 -16.61
CA ARG A 45 10.25 -11.10 -16.12
C ARG A 45 10.74 -12.25 -16.94
N ASN A 46 11.42 -13.19 -16.31
CA ASN A 46 12.02 -14.37 -16.91
C ASN A 46 11.42 -15.68 -16.36
N PHE A 47 10.22 -15.60 -15.84
CA PHE A 47 9.45 -16.72 -15.28
C PHE A 47 7.99 -16.62 -15.71
N ASP A 48 7.35 -17.76 -15.88
CA ASP A 48 5.90 -17.95 -16.12
C ASP A 48 5.18 -18.54 -14.90
N GLU A 49 5.94 -18.88 -13.85
CA GLU A 49 5.44 -19.31 -12.55
C GLU A 49 6.33 -18.74 -11.42
N LEU A 50 5.69 -18.28 -10.33
CA LEU A 50 6.37 -17.80 -9.13
C LEU A 50 5.67 -18.38 -7.90
N ASN A 51 6.40 -19.15 -7.07
CA ASN A 51 5.90 -19.77 -5.84
C ASN A 51 4.60 -20.59 -6.05
N GLY A 52 4.48 -21.29 -7.19
CA GLY A 52 3.33 -22.07 -7.57
C GLY A 52 2.17 -21.28 -8.21
N VAL A 53 2.32 -19.98 -8.35
CA VAL A 53 1.35 -19.09 -9.02
C VAL A 53 1.76 -18.92 -10.48
N ARG A 54 0.91 -19.34 -11.43
CA ARG A 54 1.15 -19.15 -12.86
C ARG A 54 0.99 -17.70 -13.24
N VAL A 55 1.83 -17.21 -14.17
CA VAL A 55 1.77 -15.82 -14.66
C VAL A 55 1.48 -15.81 -16.15
N LYS A 56 0.38 -15.17 -16.53
CA LYS A 56 -0.03 -14.94 -17.92
C LYS A 56 0.13 -13.47 -18.26
N GLU A 57 1.00 -13.16 -19.18
CA GLU A 57 1.29 -11.78 -19.59
C GLU A 57 0.46 -11.38 -20.81
N PHE A 58 0.07 -10.08 -20.81
CA PHE A 58 -0.63 -9.44 -21.92
C PHE A 58 0.05 -8.10 -22.27
N GLU A 59 0.14 -7.81 -23.56
CA GLU A 59 0.61 -6.52 -24.08
C GLU A 59 -0.56 -5.53 -24.15
N VAL A 60 -1.10 -5.16 -22.99
CA VAL A 60 -2.19 -4.20 -22.85
C VAL A 60 -1.78 -3.10 -21.88
N SER A 61 -2.24 -1.89 -22.13
CA SER A 61 -2.00 -0.72 -21.30
C SER A 61 -3.16 0.27 -21.33
N GLY A 62 -3.14 1.26 -20.43
CA GLY A 62 -4.13 2.33 -20.36
C GLY A 62 -5.35 2.00 -19.49
N ASN A 63 -6.44 2.71 -19.72
CA ASN A 63 -7.73 2.53 -19.07
C ASN A 63 -8.84 3.16 -19.93
N LEU A 64 -10.10 2.94 -19.57
CA LEU A 64 -11.25 3.45 -20.36
C LEU A 64 -11.27 4.97 -20.53
N VAL A 65 -10.71 5.74 -19.59
CA VAL A 65 -10.71 7.22 -19.65
C VAL A 65 -9.54 7.76 -20.46
N CYS A 66 -8.37 7.13 -20.34
CA CYS A 66 -7.14 7.57 -21.03
C CYS A 66 -6.94 6.90 -22.40
N GLY A 67 -7.76 5.91 -22.72
CA GLY A 67 -7.60 5.03 -23.88
C GLY A 67 -6.96 3.69 -23.48
N LEU A 68 -7.47 2.61 -24.05
CA LEU A 68 -6.92 1.27 -23.94
C LEU A 68 -6.12 0.96 -25.21
N GLU A 69 -4.94 0.40 -25.07
CA GLU A 69 -4.04 0.05 -26.16
C GLU A 69 -3.54 -1.39 -26.01
N GLY A 70 -3.25 -2.04 -27.13
CA GLY A 70 -2.66 -3.38 -27.18
C GLY A 70 -3.66 -4.49 -27.51
N ASP A 71 -3.31 -5.73 -27.13
CA ASP A 71 -4.06 -6.94 -27.50
C ASP A 71 -5.23 -7.23 -26.56
N ILE A 72 -6.20 -6.30 -26.53
CA ILE A 72 -7.36 -6.31 -25.65
C ILE A 72 -8.24 -7.54 -25.89
N GLU A 73 -8.46 -7.90 -27.19
CA GLU A 73 -9.35 -9.00 -27.54
C GLU A 73 -8.78 -10.38 -27.14
N HIS A 74 -7.44 -10.54 -27.17
CA HIS A 74 -6.81 -11.74 -26.65
C HIS A 74 -7.02 -11.88 -25.14
N TYR A 75 -6.90 -10.78 -24.38
CA TYR A 75 -7.18 -10.79 -22.94
C TYR A 75 -8.64 -11.13 -22.63
N LYS A 76 -9.60 -10.47 -23.29
CA LYS A 76 -11.03 -10.77 -23.13
C LYS A 76 -11.33 -12.24 -23.42
N LYS A 77 -10.85 -12.74 -24.57
CA LYS A 77 -11.00 -14.14 -24.97
C LYS A 77 -10.44 -15.09 -23.93
N PHE A 78 -9.22 -14.82 -23.42
CA PHE A 78 -8.60 -15.63 -22.38
C PHE A 78 -9.49 -15.70 -21.12
N VAL A 79 -10.00 -14.56 -20.64
CA VAL A 79 -10.82 -14.51 -19.41
C VAL A 79 -12.17 -15.22 -19.59
N VAL A 80 -12.79 -15.11 -20.77
CA VAL A 80 -14.11 -15.68 -21.02
C VAL A 80 -14.04 -17.17 -21.39
N SER A 81 -13.01 -17.59 -22.14
CA SER A 81 -12.95 -18.97 -22.68
C SER A 81 -12.26 -19.98 -21.76
N GLU A 82 -11.41 -19.52 -20.84
CA GLU A 82 -10.71 -20.41 -19.90
C GLU A 82 -11.64 -20.82 -18.76
N GLN A 83 -11.54 -22.08 -18.37
CA GLN A 83 -12.37 -22.63 -17.28
C GLN A 83 -11.74 -22.35 -15.92
N PHE A 84 -12.10 -21.23 -15.32
CA PHE A 84 -11.82 -20.91 -13.91
C PHE A 84 -13.06 -21.18 -13.05
N ASP A 85 -12.85 -21.48 -11.77
CA ASP A 85 -13.93 -21.58 -10.78
C ASP A 85 -14.30 -20.18 -10.23
N ALA A 86 -13.30 -19.29 -10.16
CA ALA A 86 -13.48 -17.92 -9.72
C ALA A 86 -12.44 -16.98 -10.37
N ILE A 87 -12.86 -15.72 -10.56
CA ILE A 87 -12.01 -14.63 -11.01
C ILE A 87 -12.01 -13.50 -9.98
N VAL A 88 -10.83 -13.00 -9.65
CA VAL A 88 -10.63 -11.84 -8.76
C VAL A 88 -10.02 -10.70 -9.58
N ILE A 89 -10.76 -9.65 -9.79
CA ILE A 89 -10.32 -8.48 -10.56
C ILE A 89 -9.96 -7.36 -9.59
N LYS A 90 -8.70 -6.94 -9.63
CA LYS A 90 -8.14 -5.94 -8.70
C LYS A 90 -8.06 -4.57 -9.34
N ALA A 91 -8.54 -3.58 -8.58
CA ALA A 91 -8.51 -2.15 -8.85
C ALA A 91 -9.28 -1.70 -10.10
N ALA A 92 -10.04 -0.64 -9.92
CA ALA A 92 -10.62 0.13 -11.02
C ALA A 92 -9.54 1.01 -11.69
N GLN A 93 -9.86 1.54 -12.89
CA GLN A 93 -8.96 2.41 -13.67
C GLN A 93 -7.67 1.70 -14.13
N GLN A 94 -7.69 0.39 -14.17
CA GLN A 94 -6.65 -0.45 -14.73
C GLN A 94 -7.20 -1.23 -15.91
N TRP A 95 -6.36 -1.45 -16.92
CA TRP A 95 -6.79 -2.17 -18.12
C TRP A 95 -7.36 -3.56 -17.81
N THR A 96 -6.84 -4.25 -16.78
CA THR A 96 -7.29 -5.58 -16.38
C THR A 96 -8.75 -5.62 -15.91
N PHE A 97 -9.28 -4.53 -15.41
CA PHE A 97 -10.68 -4.37 -15.06
C PHE A 97 -11.47 -3.72 -16.18
N ASP A 98 -10.95 -2.63 -16.72
CA ASP A 98 -11.66 -1.77 -17.67
C ASP A 98 -11.96 -2.48 -19.00
N CYS A 99 -11.04 -3.35 -19.48
CA CYS A 99 -11.26 -4.17 -20.69
C CYS A 99 -12.44 -5.14 -20.54
N LEU A 100 -12.76 -5.56 -19.32
CA LEU A 100 -13.75 -6.61 -19.08
C LEU A 100 -15.19 -6.09 -18.98
N TRP A 101 -15.42 -4.78 -18.84
CA TRP A 101 -16.77 -4.22 -18.73
C TRP A 101 -17.73 -4.76 -19.80
N PRO A 102 -17.38 -4.77 -21.12
CA PRO A 102 -18.29 -5.25 -22.15
C PRO A 102 -18.57 -6.75 -22.13
N VAL A 103 -17.75 -7.54 -21.43
CA VAL A 103 -17.82 -9.01 -21.43
C VAL A 103 -18.08 -9.61 -20.05
N LEU A 104 -18.32 -8.78 -19.00
CA LEU A 104 -18.58 -9.28 -17.64
C LEU A 104 -19.75 -10.26 -17.58
N SER A 105 -20.81 -10.04 -18.37
CA SER A 105 -21.97 -10.95 -18.47
C SER A 105 -21.65 -12.29 -19.13
N GLN A 106 -20.55 -12.39 -19.87
CA GLN A 106 -20.11 -13.63 -20.53
C GLN A 106 -19.23 -14.49 -19.63
N ILE A 107 -18.73 -13.92 -18.51
CA ILE A 107 -17.93 -14.65 -17.53
C ILE A 107 -18.87 -15.45 -16.65
N THR A 108 -18.83 -16.76 -16.75
CA THR A 108 -19.76 -17.69 -16.08
C THR A 108 -19.29 -18.12 -14.70
N CYS A 109 -17.98 -18.03 -14.41
CA CYS A 109 -17.44 -18.34 -13.08
C CYS A 109 -17.75 -17.22 -12.07
N ARG A 110 -17.52 -17.50 -10.77
CA ARG A 110 -17.72 -16.54 -9.69
C ARG A 110 -16.81 -15.31 -9.87
N LYS A 111 -17.42 -14.13 -9.96
CA LYS A 111 -16.75 -12.84 -10.19
C LYS A 111 -16.61 -12.06 -8.89
N ILE A 112 -15.38 -11.77 -8.50
CA ILE A 112 -15.07 -10.96 -7.32
C ILE A 112 -14.29 -9.73 -7.76
N HIS A 113 -14.67 -8.56 -7.25
CA HIS A 113 -13.94 -7.33 -7.52
C HIS A 113 -13.41 -6.70 -6.23
N ILE A 114 -12.17 -6.18 -6.31
CA ILE A 114 -11.51 -5.40 -5.27
C ILE A 114 -11.30 -3.99 -5.80
N PRO A 115 -12.16 -3.01 -5.49
CA PRO A 115 -12.14 -1.67 -6.10
C PRO A 115 -10.88 -0.86 -5.87
N CYS A 116 -10.24 -1.03 -4.71
CA CYS A 116 -8.95 -0.42 -4.35
C CYS A 116 -8.96 1.11 -4.24
N GLY A 117 -10.06 1.67 -3.69
CA GLY A 117 -10.10 3.02 -3.10
C GLY A 117 -10.44 4.17 -4.04
N TYR A 118 -10.67 3.96 -5.33
CA TYR A 118 -11.11 4.97 -6.31
C TYR A 118 -10.36 6.30 -6.24
N SER A 119 -9.06 6.26 -6.47
CA SER A 119 -8.16 7.41 -6.28
C SER A 119 -8.54 8.66 -7.10
N ARG A 120 -9.25 8.49 -8.23
CA ARG A 120 -9.65 9.56 -9.14
C ARG A 120 -11.16 9.87 -9.13
N LEU A 121 -11.88 9.45 -8.09
CA LEU A 121 -13.33 9.65 -7.97
C LEU A 121 -13.75 11.12 -8.15
N HIS A 122 -12.94 12.06 -7.67
CA HIS A 122 -13.21 13.49 -7.72
C HIS A 122 -12.54 14.21 -8.90
N GLU A 123 -11.93 13.49 -9.84
CA GLU A 123 -11.35 14.09 -11.04
C GLU A 123 -12.43 14.25 -12.14
N PRO A 124 -12.63 15.47 -12.69
CA PRO A 124 -13.69 15.71 -13.70
C PRO A 124 -13.62 14.77 -14.91
N ALA A 125 -12.40 14.41 -15.36
CA ALA A 125 -12.21 13.49 -16.48
C ALA A 125 -12.76 12.07 -16.21
N TYR A 126 -12.95 11.69 -14.95
CA TYR A 126 -13.44 10.37 -14.54
C TYR A 126 -14.94 10.38 -14.14
N GLN A 127 -15.63 11.52 -14.25
CA GLN A 127 -17.02 11.63 -13.85
C GLN A 127 -17.92 10.60 -14.56
N GLY A 128 -17.85 10.50 -15.90
CA GLY A 128 -18.64 9.54 -16.67
C GLY A 128 -18.28 8.07 -16.38
N TYR A 129 -17.01 7.81 -16.04
CA TYR A 129 -16.55 6.49 -15.62
C TYR A 129 -17.22 6.08 -14.30
N TYR A 130 -17.24 6.95 -13.30
CA TYR A 130 -17.83 6.64 -12.00
C TYR A 130 -19.37 6.69 -11.98
N GLN A 131 -20.00 7.42 -12.91
CA GLN A 131 -21.45 7.34 -13.11
C GLN A 131 -21.90 5.95 -13.54
N GLN A 132 -21.12 5.22 -14.32
CA GLN A 132 -21.40 3.87 -14.76
C GLN A 132 -21.00 2.80 -13.74
N MET A 133 -20.13 3.13 -12.80
CA MET A 133 -19.55 2.17 -11.87
C MET A 133 -20.58 1.36 -11.08
N PRO A 134 -21.69 1.91 -10.55
CA PRO A 134 -22.68 1.13 -9.82
C PRO A 134 -23.27 -0.02 -10.63
N ASP A 135 -23.53 0.19 -11.93
CA ASP A 135 -24.08 -0.84 -12.82
C ASP A 135 -23.03 -1.90 -13.15
N VAL A 136 -21.76 -1.51 -13.24
CA VAL A 136 -20.65 -2.45 -13.40
C VAL A 136 -20.47 -3.30 -12.13
N LEU A 137 -20.53 -2.69 -10.95
CA LEU A 137 -20.38 -3.39 -9.67
C LEU A 137 -21.50 -4.43 -9.43
N ARG A 138 -22.73 -4.16 -9.87
CA ARG A 138 -23.86 -5.10 -9.76
C ARG A 138 -23.67 -6.39 -10.59
N GLN A 139 -22.74 -6.42 -11.54
CA GLN A 139 -22.42 -7.61 -12.31
C GLN A 139 -21.46 -8.58 -11.59
N PHE A 140 -20.93 -8.19 -10.44
CA PHE A 140 -20.05 -9.02 -9.62
C PHE A 140 -20.87 -9.80 -8.58
N ASP A 141 -20.46 -11.04 -8.33
CA ASP A 141 -21.07 -11.88 -7.30
C ASP A 141 -20.70 -11.37 -5.89
N TRP A 142 -19.50 -10.80 -5.76
CA TRP A 142 -19.02 -10.26 -4.47
C TRP A 142 -17.99 -9.14 -4.64
N LEU A 143 -18.00 -8.19 -3.71
CA LEU A 143 -16.99 -7.13 -3.64
C LEU A 143 -16.17 -7.29 -2.35
N ILE A 144 -14.88 -6.93 -2.41
CA ILE A 144 -14.01 -6.90 -1.23
C ILE A 144 -13.44 -5.50 -1.08
N PHE A 145 -13.73 -4.87 0.06
CA PHE A 145 -13.18 -3.58 0.44
C PHE A 145 -12.16 -3.75 1.57
N TYR A 146 -11.23 -2.80 1.71
CA TYR A 146 -10.19 -2.83 2.76
C TYR A 146 -10.54 -1.98 3.98
N ALA A 147 -11.61 -1.20 3.89
CA ALA A 147 -12.05 -0.25 4.90
C ALA A 147 -13.57 -0.34 5.09
N THR A 148 -14.07 0.04 6.26
CA THR A 148 -15.51 0.15 6.52
C THR A 148 -16.08 1.47 6.04
N THR A 149 -15.20 2.47 5.85
CA THR A 149 -15.52 3.80 5.30
C THR A 149 -14.38 4.24 4.39
N TYR A 150 -14.66 4.43 3.12
CA TYR A 150 -13.77 5.04 2.13
C TYR A 150 -14.54 5.24 0.82
N ARG A 151 -13.98 6.03 -0.10
CA ARG A 151 -14.62 6.44 -1.37
C ARG A 151 -15.27 5.31 -2.14
N ASP A 152 -14.63 4.14 -2.22
CA ASP A 152 -15.12 2.99 -2.98
C ASP A 152 -16.30 2.27 -2.31
N ILE A 153 -16.20 1.98 -1.03
CA ILE A 153 -17.29 1.34 -0.27
C ILE A 153 -18.47 2.32 -0.07
N ASP A 154 -18.19 3.62 0.12
CA ASP A 154 -19.22 4.63 0.29
C ASP A 154 -20.03 4.81 -1.02
N LEU A 155 -19.36 4.75 -2.19
CA LEU A 155 -20.04 4.72 -3.48
C LEU A 155 -20.92 3.47 -3.60
N ALA A 156 -20.43 2.30 -3.22
CA ALA A 156 -21.22 1.08 -3.27
C ALA A 156 -22.46 1.15 -2.36
N LYS A 157 -22.27 1.60 -1.11
CA LYS A 157 -23.34 1.78 -0.13
C LYS A 157 -24.40 2.79 -0.59
N SER A 158 -23.99 3.94 -1.14
CA SER A 158 -24.90 4.97 -1.63
C SER A 158 -25.78 4.52 -2.79
N HIS A 159 -25.39 3.45 -3.50
CA HIS A 159 -26.15 2.83 -4.58
C HIS A 159 -26.83 1.50 -4.20
N GLY A 160 -26.91 1.19 -2.89
CA GLY A 160 -27.63 0.02 -2.39
C GLY A 160 -26.95 -1.32 -2.70
N ILE A 161 -25.65 -1.34 -2.95
CA ILE A 161 -24.89 -2.57 -3.17
C ILE A 161 -24.54 -3.19 -1.82
N THR A 162 -24.98 -4.44 -1.58
CA THR A 162 -24.88 -5.12 -0.27
C THR A 162 -24.07 -6.42 -0.31
N ASN A 163 -23.74 -6.92 -1.50
CA ASN A 163 -22.96 -8.15 -1.69
C ASN A 163 -21.45 -7.88 -1.56
N TYR A 164 -21.00 -7.54 -0.34
CA TYR A 164 -19.59 -7.27 -0.08
C TYR A 164 -19.14 -7.75 1.31
N SER A 165 -17.83 -7.84 1.43
CA SER A 165 -17.12 -8.01 2.72
C SER A 165 -16.04 -6.95 2.87
N VAL A 166 -15.74 -6.58 4.12
CA VAL A 166 -14.53 -5.84 4.46
C VAL A 166 -13.48 -6.84 4.91
N ILE A 167 -12.44 -7.00 4.08
CA ILE A 167 -11.30 -7.86 4.38
C ILE A 167 -10.06 -6.96 4.33
N PRO A 168 -9.48 -6.60 5.48
CA PRO A 168 -8.33 -5.70 5.54
C PRO A 168 -7.09 -6.30 4.89
N ASN A 169 -6.08 -5.48 4.69
CA ASN A 169 -4.75 -5.94 4.37
C ASN A 169 -4.09 -6.60 5.59
N GLY A 170 -2.87 -7.13 5.41
CA GLY A 170 -2.11 -7.77 6.46
C GLY A 170 -0.60 -7.58 6.29
N ALA A 171 0.18 -8.31 7.09
CA ALA A 171 1.61 -8.43 6.94
C ALA A 171 2.04 -9.91 7.00
N SER A 172 3.22 -10.19 6.41
CA SER A 172 3.69 -11.56 6.19
C SER A 172 4.16 -12.21 7.49
N GLU A 173 3.53 -13.32 7.86
CA GLU A 173 3.97 -14.16 8.97
C GLU A 173 5.34 -14.78 8.70
N PHE A 174 5.76 -14.91 7.46
CA PHE A 174 7.09 -15.45 7.11
C PHE A 174 8.19 -14.40 7.28
N GLU A 175 7.91 -13.13 6.92
CA GLU A 175 8.86 -12.04 7.06
C GLU A 175 8.97 -11.53 8.50
N PHE A 176 7.86 -11.56 9.26
CA PHE A 176 7.76 -11.02 10.61
C PHE A 176 7.60 -12.09 11.72
N ALA A 177 7.86 -13.37 11.41
CA ALA A 177 7.85 -14.44 12.42
C ALA A 177 8.80 -14.12 13.58
N GLU A 178 10.05 -13.82 13.24
CA GLU A 178 11.15 -13.50 14.16
C GLU A 178 12.00 -12.36 13.61
N PRO A 179 12.71 -11.62 14.48
CA PRO A 179 13.68 -10.62 14.03
C PRO A 179 14.74 -11.27 13.13
N PRO A 180 15.15 -10.60 12.04
CA PRO A 180 16.25 -11.07 11.22
C PRO A 180 17.54 -11.24 12.02
N ARG A 181 18.38 -12.21 11.63
CA ARG A 181 19.59 -12.59 12.37
C ARG A 181 20.70 -11.55 12.36
N PHE A 182 20.64 -10.54 11.50
CA PHE A 182 21.68 -9.51 11.50
C PHE A 182 21.30 -8.33 12.41
N ASP A 183 22.29 -7.80 13.10
CA ASP A 183 22.12 -6.63 13.98
C ASP A 183 22.08 -5.35 13.16
N PHE A 184 20.88 -4.83 12.95
CA PHE A 184 20.65 -3.60 12.21
C PHE A 184 21.31 -2.38 12.88
N ARG A 185 21.15 -2.23 14.20
CA ARG A 185 21.72 -1.09 14.95
C ARG A 185 23.23 -1.06 14.81
N LYS A 186 23.89 -2.21 14.98
CA LYS A 186 25.35 -2.34 14.81
C LYS A 186 25.80 -2.01 13.39
N LYS A 187 25.08 -2.54 12.36
CA LYS A 187 25.41 -2.30 10.94
C LYS A 187 25.38 -0.82 10.59
N TYR A 188 24.44 -0.07 11.13
CA TYR A 188 24.24 1.35 10.82
C TYR A 188 24.77 2.30 11.88
N GLY A 189 25.53 1.82 12.88
CA GLY A 189 26.19 2.63 13.90
C GLY A 189 25.24 3.27 14.92
N ILE A 190 24.03 2.72 15.08
CA ILE A 190 23.02 3.19 16.04
C ILE A 190 23.37 2.63 17.41
N ARG A 191 23.51 3.49 18.43
CA ARG A 191 23.86 3.06 19.78
C ARG A 191 22.67 2.41 20.47
N GLU A 192 22.92 1.55 21.45
CA GLU A 192 21.88 0.80 22.17
C GLU A 192 20.87 1.72 22.88
N GLY A 193 21.33 2.84 23.43
CA GLY A 193 20.48 3.82 24.14
C GLY A 193 19.82 4.88 23.23
N ASP A 194 20.07 4.88 21.93
CA ASP A 194 19.44 5.85 21.02
C ASP A 194 17.99 5.50 20.77
N PHE A 195 17.09 6.49 20.85
CA PHE A 195 15.69 6.33 20.46
C PHE A 195 15.55 6.41 18.92
N VAL A 196 14.95 5.40 18.32
CA VAL A 196 14.90 5.25 16.85
C VAL A 196 13.51 5.46 16.31
N PHE A 197 13.34 6.53 15.52
CA PHE A 197 12.17 6.74 14.67
C PHE A 197 12.41 6.14 13.30
N LEU A 198 11.41 5.44 12.77
CA LEU A 198 11.44 4.86 11.43
C LEU A 198 10.32 5.45 10.55
N THR A 199 10.63 5.78 9.31
CA THR A 199 9.61 5.99 8.26
C THR A 199 10.00 5.25 6.99
N VAL A 200 9.03 4.58 6.38
CA VAL A 200 9.20 3.76 5.17
C VAL A 200 8.20 4.21 4.11
N GLY A 201 8.67 4.48 2.91
CA GLY A 201 7.82 4.83 1.79
C GLY A 201 8.61 5.30 0.58
N HIS A 202 8.02 5.19 -0.61
CA HIS A 202 8.65 5.71 -1.82
C HIS A 202 8.95 7.21 -1.70
N PRO A 203 10.05 7.71 -2.31
CA PRO A 203 10.47 9.09 -2.20
C PRO A 203 9.60 10.02 -3.05
N ARG A 204 8.30 9.99 -2.83
CA ARG A 204 7.32 10.89 -3.42
C ARG A 204 6.86 11.89 -2.36
N PHE A 205 6.67 13.15 -2.76
CA PHE A 205 6.17 14.20 -1.86
C PHE A 205 4.93 13.76 -1.06
N GLN A 206 4.04 13.02 -1.70
CA GLN A 206 2.81 12.52 -1.09
C GLN A 206 3.01 11.50 0.04
N LYS A 207 4.23 10.99 0.26
CA LYS A 207 4.52 10.03 1.34
C LYS A 207 4.93 10.68 2.66
N GLY A 208 4.90 12.02 2.74
CA GLY A 208 5.04 12.77 3.99
C GLY A 208 6.41 12.72 4.64
N GLN A 209 7.46 12.26 3.94
CA GLN A 209 8.82 12.21 4.50
C GLN A 209 9.36 13.59 4.85
N LEU A 210 8.93 14.64 4.14
CA LEU A 210 9.31 16.00 4.48
C LEU A 210 8.72 16.42 5.83
N GLU A 211 7.42 16.16 6.03
CA GLU A 211 6.70 16.47 7.26
C GLU A 211 7.31 15.73 8.45
N VAL A 212 7.64 14.45 8.30
CA VAL A 212 8.34 13.66 9.33
C VAL A 212 9.72 14.25 9.61
N THR A 213 10.50 14.62 8.59
CA THR A 213 11.84 15.22 8.77
C THR A 213 11.75 16.57 9.47
N GLN A 214 10.78 17.41 9.12
CA GLN A 214 10.56 18.71 9.74
C GLN A 214 10.00 18.58 11.15
N ALA A 215 9.22 17.55 11.43
CA ALA A 215 8.78 17.23 12.80
C ALA A 215 9.99 16.80 13.65
N TYR A 216 10.78 15.87 13.15
CA TYR A 216 11.97 15.38 13.85
C TYR A 216 13.01 16.50 14.12
N GLU A 217 13.15 17.48 13.22
CA GLU A 217 13.95 18.69 13.47
C GLU A 217 13.53 19.39 14.77
N ARG A 218 12.22 19.35 15.12
CA ARG A 218 11.63 20.02 16.29
C ARG A 218 11.56 19.16 17.55
N VAL A 219 11.53 17.84 17.40
CA VAL A 219 11.46 16.88 18.52
C VAL A 219 12.57 17.16 19.54
N LYS A 220 12.22 17.14 20.81
CA LYS A 220 13.14 17.32 21.94
C LYS A 220 13.02 16.11 22.86
N LEU A 221 14.05 15.29 22.92
CA LEU A 221 14.13 14.16 23.83
C LEU A 221 15.31 14.35 24.78
N SER A 222 15.21 13.73 25.94
CA SER A 222 16.31 13.68 26.93
C SER A 222 17.43 12.71 26.53
N THR A 223 17.10 11.76 25.63
CA THR A 223 18.03 10.75 25.09
C THR A 223 18.40 11.09 23.64
N PRO A 224 19.59 10.71 23.19
CA PRO A 224 19.95 10.79 21.78
C PRO A 224 18.97 10.02 20.90
N SER A 225 18.79 10.47 19.67
CA SER A 225 17.81 9.87 18.77
C SER A 225 18.29 9.81 17.33
N VAL A 226 17.72 8.85 16.58
CA VAL A 226 17.99 8.62 15.17
C VAL A 226 16.67 8.58 14.39
N LEU A 227 16.61 9.30 13.28
CA LEU A 227 15.51 9.14 12.31
C LEU A 227 16.00 8.33 11.12
N ILE A 228 15.40 7.17 10.88
CA ILE A 228 15.63 6.36 9.69
C ILE A 228 14.60 6.74 8.62
N LEU A 229 15.10 7.28 7.51
CA LEU A 229 14.31 7.57 6.30
C LEU A 229 14.65 6.51 5.25
N ASN A 230 13.80 5.50 5.13
CA ASN A 230 13.99 4.52 4.07
C ASN A 230 13.36 5.00 2.77
N ASP A 231 14.05 4.70 1.67
CA ASP A 231 13.78 5.11 0.30
C ASP A 231 14.13 6.58 0.04
N ARG A 232 15.43 6.82 -0.13
CA ARG A 232 16.02 8.14 -0.45
C ARG A 232 15.37 8.76 -1.68
N PRO A 233 14.98 10.04 -1.64
CA PRO A 233 14.58 10.75 -2.83
C PRO A 233 15.70 10.76 -3.89
N ASN A 234 15.57 9.92 -4.91
CA ASN A 234 16.50 9.86 -6.03
C ASN A 234 15.86 10.53 -7.26
N PRO A 235 16.30 11.72 -7.67
CA PRO A 235 15.78 12.39 -8.86
C PRO A 235 15.94 11.56 -10.14
N ASP A 236 16.95 10.68 -10.22
CA ASP A 236 17.21 9.86 -11.39
C ASP A 236 16.26 8.65 -11.52
N ARG A 237 15.69 8.17 -10.41
CA ARG A 237 14.63 7.14 -10.44
C ARG A 237 13.36 7.61 -11.13
N PHE A 238 13.06 8.90 -11.09
CA PHE A 238 11.88 9.48 -11.76
C PHE A 238 12.04 9.57 -13.28
N SER A 239 13.28 9.59 -13.79
CA SER A 239 13.56 9.66 -15.24
C SER A 239 13.57 8.29 -15.92
N LYS A 240 13.87 7.20 -15.19
CA LYS A 240 14.07 5.85 -15.75
C LYS A 240 12.89 4.89 -15.61
N SER A 241 11.94 5.11 -14.68
CA SER A 241 10.83 4.18 -14.45
C SER A 241 9.56 4.47 -15.26
N MET A 242 9.55 5.56 -16.03
CA MET A 242 8.44 5.90 -16.93
C MET A 242 8.98 6.05 -18.35
N THR A 243 9.36 4.94 -18.99
CA THR A 243 9.29 4.87 -20.45
C THR A 243 7.82 4.72 -20.83
N PHE A 244 7.05 5.82 -20.64
CA PHE A 244 5.82 5.98 -21.38
C PHE A 244 6.19 6.15 -22.86
N PRO A 245 5.46 5.50 -23.78
CA PRO A 245 5.64 5.77 -25.19
C PRO A 245 5.55 7.28 -25.44
N ASP A 246 6.40 7.83 -26.28
CA ASP A 246 6.51 9.27 -26.60
C ASP A 246 5.20 9.96 -27.04
N LYS A 247 4.14 9.22 -27.24
CA LYS A 247 2.83 9.72 -27.66
C LYS A 247 1.98 10.38 -26.56
N ILE A 248 2.33 10.25 -25.26
CA ILE A 248 1.61 10.92 -24.16
C ILE A 248 2.16 12.34 -23.89
N ARG A 249 2.63 13.02 -24.92
CA ARG A 249 3.04 14.45 -24.87
C ARG A 249 1.88 15.45 -24.73
N ARG A 250 0.64 15.01 -24.60
CA ARG A 250 -0.55 15.88 -24.51
C ARG A 250 -1.11 16.12 -23.10
N PHE A 251 -0.46 15.65 -22.05
CA PHE A 251 -0.83 16.10 -20.70
C PHE A 251 -0.34 17.52 -20.44
N PRO A 252 -1.21 18.44 -19.99
CA PRO A 252 -0.80 19.82 -19.71
C PRO A 252 0.36 19.82 -18.71
N ARG A 253 1.41 20.59 -18.99
CA ARG A 253 2.58 20.82 -18.10
C ARG A 253 2.18 21.18 -16.65
N ALA A 254 0.99 21.72 -16.44
CA ALA A 254 0.40 22.00 -15.13
C ALA A 254 0.22 20.74 -14.25
N PHE A 255 0.03 19.56 -14.86
CA PHE A 255 -0.14 18.31 -14.10
C PHE A 255 1.20 17.71 -13.64
N MET A 256 2.28 17.93 -14.38
CA MET A 256 3.64 17.46 -14.03
C MET A 256 4.28 18.27 -12.90
N ASN A 257 3.91 19.54 -12.71
CA ASN A 257 4.50 20.40 -11.68
C ASN A 257 3.86 20.26 -10.29
N ARG A 258 2.72 19.60 -10.15
CA ARG A 258 2.01 19.47 -8.87
C ARG A 258 2.66 18.52 -7.86
N HIS A 259 3.63 17.69 -8.26
CA HIS A 259 4.19 16.62 -7.44
C HIS A 259 5.72 16.62 -7.36
N ARG A 260 6.35 17.77 -7.59
CA ARG A 260 7.81 17.85 -7.45
C ARG A 260 8.17 17.84 -5.96
N TYR A 261 8.94 16.81 -5.54
CA TYR A 261 9.44 16.71 -4.17
C TYR A 261 10.18 18.00 -3.78
N PRO A 262 9.85 18.67 -2.65
CA PRO A 262 10.48 19.94 -2.26
C PRO A 262 11.88 19.70 -1.68
N LEU A 263 12.81 19.29 -2.52
CA LEU A 263 14.19 18.93 -2.18
C LEU A 263 14.92 20.04 -1.42
N ARG A 264 14.60 21.32 -1.69
CA ARG A 264 15.23 22.45 -0.99
C ARG A 264 14.88 22.44 0.50
N ASP A 265 13.60 22.26 0.81
CA ASP A 265 13.11 22.26 2.20
C ASP A 265 13.56 21.01 2.94
N PHE A 266 13.53 19.87 2.28
CA PHE A 266 14.06 18.61 2.81
C PHE A 266 15.55 18.71 3.15
N ARG A 267 16.38 19.24 2.23
CA ARG A 267 17.82 19.46 2.47
C ARG A 267 18.08 20.48 3.59
N ARG A 268 17.21 21.49 3.71
CA ARG A 268 17.30 22.48 4.80
C ARG A 268 17.06 21.80 6.16
N ALA A 269 15.98 21.02 6.29
CA ALA A 269 15.66 20.30 7.51
C ALA A 269 16.79 19.34 7.90
N LEU A 270 17.32 18.54 6.96
CA LEU A 270 18.47 17.66 7.22
C LEU A 270 19.71 18.42 7.72
N ARG A 271 20.03 19.61 7.15
CA ARG A 271 21.15 20.42 7.62
C ARG A 271 20.94 20.97 9.04
N ASN A 272 19.71 21.36 9.36
CA ASN A 272 19.37 21.87 10.68
C ASN A 272 19.46 20.77 11.74
N ILE A 273 18.97 19.56 11.43
CA ILE A 273 19.09 18.41 12.34
C ILE A 273 20.55 18.09 12.63
N ARG A 274 21.42 18.04 11.62
CA ARG A 274 22.85 17.74 11.76
C ARG A 274 23.64 18.75 12.64
N ARG A 275 23.04 19.90 12.96
CA ARG A 275 23.62 20.92 13.85
C ARG A 275 23.12 20.78 15.29
N GLN A 276 22.23 19.83 15.55
CA GLN A 276 21.67 19.59 16.88
C GLN A 276 22.40 18.41 17.51
N ASP A 277 22.95 18.61 18.71
CA ASP A 277 23.60 17.54 19.46
C ASP A 277 22.59 16.45 19.83
N GLY A 278 23.03 15.20 19.76
CA GLY A 278 22.19 14.04 20.09
C GLY A 278 21.15 13.65 19.03
N LYS A 279 21.16 14.26 17.84
CA LYS A 279 20.26 13.89 16.74
C LYS A 279 21.00 13.43 15.50
N GLU A 280 20.57 12.31 14.94
CA GLU A 280 21.09 11.78 13.70
C GLU A 280 19.96 11.48 12.71
N VAL A 281 20.27 11.52 11.40
CA VAL A 281 19.36 11.09 10.33
C VAL A 281 20.08 10.13 9.41
N LEU A 282 19.56 8.93 9.31
CA LEU A 282 20.02 7.89 8.40
C LEU A 282 19.08 7.86 7.18
N VAL A 283 19.57 8.35 6.04
CA VAL A 283 18.81 8.31 4.76
C VAL A 283 19.32 7.14 3.94
N THR A 284 18.46 6.14 3.70
CA THR A 284 18.86 4.83 3.14
C THR A 284 17.99 4.40 1.97
N ASN A 285 18.46 3.36 1.27
CA ASN A 285 17.68 2.51 0.37
C ASN A 285 17.90 1.06 0.85
N LEU A 286 17.11 0.63 1.80
CA LEU A 286 17.21 -0.68 2.40
C LEU A 286 16.62 -1.75 1.47
N GLU A 287 17.27 -2.89 1.39
CA GLU A 287 16.70 -4.10 0.81
C GLU A 287 15.57 -4.64 1.72
N ARG A 288 14.67 -5.48 1.18
CA ARG A 288 13.48 -5.92 1.93
C ARG A 288 13.80 -6.51 3.31
N GLN A 289 14.82 -7.36 3.40
CA GLN A 289 15.22 -7.96 4.69
C GLN A 289 15.74 -6.91 5.69
N GLU A 290 16.42 -5.88 5.20
CA GLU A 290 16.88 -4.77 6.04
C GLU A 290 15.72 -3.89 6.49
N VAL A 291 14.69 -3.67 5.63
CA VAL A 291 13.47 -2.97 6.02
C VAL A 291 12.76 -3.71 7.16
N VAL A 292 12.62 -5.04 7.05
CA VAL A 292 12.05 -5.87 8.13
C VAL A 292 12.88 -5.73 9.40
N SER A 293 14.22 -5.77 9.30
CA SER A 293 15.11 -5.59 10.45
C SER A 293 15.01 -4.19 11.06
N ALA A 294 14.83 -3.14 10.23
CA ALA A 294 14.61 -1.78 10.70
C ALA A 294 13.32 -1.66 11.54
N PHE A 295 12.23 -2.33 11.12
CA PHE A 295 11.01 -2.39 11.93
C PHE A 295 11.26 -3.01 13.30
N PHE A 296 12.00 -4.11 13.41
CA PHE A 296 12.32 -4.75 14.69
C PHE A 296 13.33 -3.97 15.54
N SER A 297 14.11 -3.06 14.93
CA SER A 297 15.20 -2.34 15.59
C SER A 297 14.84 -0.90 15.96
N SER A 298 13.64 -0.45 15.66
CA SER A 298 13.15 0.90 15.91
C SER A 298 12.21 0.94 17.12
N ASP A 299 11.97 2.14 17.65
CA ASP A 299 11.14 2.36 18.84
C ASP A 299 9.77 2.97 18.50
N LEU A 300 9.67 3.72 17.38
CA LEU A 300 8.41 4.30 16.89
C LEU A 300 8.42 4.42 15.37
N PHE A 301 7.41 3.84 14.72
CA PHE A 301 7.17 4.05 13.29
C PHE A 301 6.31 5.30 13.07
N VAL A 302 6.78 6.25 12.26
CA VAL A 302 6.08 7.51 11.97
C VAL A 302 5.66 7.56 10.52
N PHE A 303 4.34 7.72 10.26
CA PHE A 303 3.77 7.67 8.93
C PHE A 303 2.87 8.87 8.66
N ALA A 304 3.35 9.82 7.84
CA ALA A 304 2.67 11.09 7.54
C ALA A 304 2.26 11.21 6.06
N SER A 305 1.88 10.09 5.41
CA SER A 305 1.47 10.09 4.01
C SER A 305 0.24 10.96 3.76
N HIS A 306 0.22 11.69 2.65
CA HIS A 306 -0.90 12.57 2.29
C HIS A 306 -2.07 11.82 1.66
N VAL A 307 -1.79 10.69 0.99
CA VAL A 307 -2.79 9.91 0.25
C VAL A 307 -2.48 8.43 0.37
N GLU A 308 -3.39 7.69 0.93
CA GLU A 308 -3.37 6.22 1.02
C GLU A 308 -4.80 5.68 0.86
N TYR A 309 -4.90 4.36 0.70
CA TYR A 309 -6.15 3.65 0.93
C TYR A 309 -6.01 2.76 2.18
N SER A 310 -5.21 1.71 2.10
CA SER A 310 -4.98 0.79 3.23
C SER A 310 -3.47 0.49 3.29
N PRO A 311 -2.70 1.29 4.06
CA PRO A 311 -1.24 1.23 4.07
C PRO A 311 -0.72 -0.05 4.73
N LEU A 312 -0.02 -0.88 3.95
CA LEU A 312 0.57 -2.15 4.41
C LEU A 312 1.59 -1.93 5.53
N VAL A 313 2.33 -0.83 5.50
CA VAL A 313 3.40 -0.53 6.47
C VAL A 313 2.90 -0.41 7.91
N LEU A 314 1.61 -0.08 8.13
CA LEU A 314 1.02 -0.06 9.48
C LEU A 314 0.78 -1.48 10.01
N PHE A 315 0.37 -2.42 9.15
CA PHE A 315 0.31 -3.84 9.51
C PHE A 315 1.70 -4.44 9.71
N GLU A 316 2.69 -4.02 8.91
CA GLU A 316 4.09 -4.42 9.07
C GLU A 316 4.67 -3.92 10.40
N SER A 317 4.35 -2.68 10.79
CA SER A 317 4.72 -2.13 12.08
C SER A 317 4.12 -2.95 13.23
N ALA A 318 2.81 -3.22 13.19
CA ALA A 318 2.15 -4.08 14.16
C ALA A 318 2.76 -5.49 14.19
N ALA A 319 3.09 -6.06 13.02
CA ALA A 319 3.72 -7.36 12.90
C ALA A 319 5.11 -7.43 13.53
N ALA A 320 5.89 -6.36 13.48
CA ALA A 320 7.16 -6.25 14.17
C ALA A 320 7.02 -6.00 15.68
N GLY A 321 5.81 -5.70 16.17
CA GLY A 321 5.62 -5.20 17.54
C GLY A 321 6.12 -3.77 17.73
N LEU A 322 6.29 -3.03 16.65
CA LEU A 322 6.70 -1.64 16.65
C LEU A 322 5.45 -0.75 16.71
N PRO A 323 5.27 0.08 17.75
CA PRO A 323 4.16 1.02 17.79
C PRO A 323 4.26 2.02 16.63
N PHE A 324 3.11 2.48 16.13
CA PHE A 324 3.09 3.46 15.05
C PHE A 324 2.33 4.73 15.42
N LEU A 325 2.79 5.85 14.89
CA LEU A 325 2.11 7.13 14.85
C LEU A 325 1.79 7.45 13.39
N SER A 326 0.50 7.47 13.04
CA SER A 326 0.04 7.80 11.69
C SER A 326 -0.81 9.05 11.69
N VAL A 327 -0.95 9.70 10.53
CA VAL A 327 -1.99 10.70 10.27
C VAL A 327 -3.28 9.98 9.84
N PRO A 328 -4.48 10.65 9.86
CA PRO A 328 -5.76 10.03 9.50
C PRO A 328 -5.91 9.82 7.97
N VAL A 329 -4.93 9.16 7.36
CA VAL A 329 -4.88 8.90 5.91
C VAL A 329 -5.45 7.53 5.56
N GLY A 330 -6.30 7.48 4.53
CA GLY A 330 -6.95 6.23 4.15
C GLY A 330 -7.73 5.63 5.32
N ASN A 331 -7.52 4.34 5.58
CA ASN A 331 -8.10 3.67 6.74
C ASN A 331 -7.10 3.52 7.92
N ALA A 332 -6.11 4.40 8.05
CA ALA A 332 -5.13 4.33 9.14
C ALA A 332 -5.78 4.32 10.53
N GLY A 333 -6.88 5.09 10.72
CA GLY A 333 -7.65 5.09 11.95
C GLY A 333 -8.29 3.72 12.27
N GLU A 334 -8.82 3.04 11.26
CA GLU A 334 -9.36 1.69 11.41
C GLU A 334 -8.24 0.69 11.74
N ILE A 335 -7.08 0.79 11.05
CA ILE A 335 -5.92 -0.06 11.33
C ILE A 335 -5.43 0.13 12.77
N ALA A 336 -5.37 1.37 13.26
CA ALA A 336 -5.02 1.65 14.65
C ALA A 336 -6.02 1.00 15.63
N ALA A 337 -7.32 1.13 15.37
CA ALA A 337 -8.37 0.50 16.19
C ALA A 337 -8.34 -1.03 16.12
N TRP A 338 -8.13 -1.61 14.94
CA TRP A 338 -8.10 -3.05 14.72
C TRP A 338 -6.87 -3.72 15.33
N THR A 339 -5.70 -3.12 15.15
CA THR A 339 -4.44 -3.67 15.67
C THR A 339 -4.18 -3.27 17.12
N GLN A 340 -4.72 -2.14 17.58
CA GLN A 340 -4.35 -1.49 18.84
C GLN A 340 -2.83 -1.25 18.94
N GLY A 341 -2.16 -1.15 17.80
CA GLY A 341 -0.70 -1.06 17.68
C GLY A 341 -0.17 0.34 17.45
N GLY A 342 -1.01 1.38 17.51
CA GLY A 342 -0.56 2.74 17.28
C GLY A 342 -1.64 3.80 17.49
N GLU A 343 -1.23 5.05 17.29
CA GLU A 343 -2.07 6.23 17.44
C GLU A 343 -2.18 7.06 16.17
N ILE A 344 -3.21 7.91 16.13
CA ILE A 344 -3.46 8.84 15.04
C ILE A 344 -3.15 10.27 15.49
N CYS A 345 -2.19 10.89 14.80
CA CYS A 345 -1.89 12.30 14.95
C CYS A 345 -2.95 13.15 14.28
N PRO A 346 -3.53 14.16 14.95
CA PRO A 346 -4.45 15.08 14.30
C PRO A 346 -3.82 15.77 13.09
N ALA A 347 -4.56 15.84 11.98
CA ALA A 347 -4.12 16.49 10.76
C ALA A 347 -5.32 17.01 9.97
N GLU A 348 -5.08 18.00 9.10
CA GLU A 348 -6.11 18.55 8.23
C GLU A 348 -6.39 17.59 7.06
N CYS A 349 -7.66 17.44 6.71
CA CYS A 349 -8.14 16.71 5.56
C CYS A 349 -8.79 17.67 4.58
N ASP A 350 -8.38 17.68 3.31
CA ASP A 350 -9.08 18.42 2.27
C ASP A 350 -10.34 17.65 1.79
N GLU A 351 -11.18 18.32 0.98
CA GLU A 351 -12.42 17.75 0.42
C GLU A 351 -12.18 16.48 -0.42
N ARG A 352 -10.95 16.26 -0.86
CA ARG A 352 -10.54 15.07 -1.61
C ARG A 352 -9.99 13.96 -0.72
N GLY A 353 -9.95 14.18 0.60
CA GLY A 353 -9.37 13.25 1.57
C GLY A 353 -7.83 13.19 1.54
N ASN A 354 -7.15 14.23 1.00
CA ASN A 354 -5.71 14.34 1.18
C ASN A 354 -5.42 14.92 2.57
N VAL A 355 -4.48 14.31 3.26
CA VAL A 355 -4.13 14.65 4.63
C VAL A 355 -2.84 15.47 4.66
N ARG A 356 -2.82 16.51 5.48
CA ARG A 356 -1.60 17.28 5.76
C ARG A 356 -1.47 17.53 7.25
N VAL A 357 -0.35 17.11 7.82
CA VAL A 357 -0.02 17.34 9.20
C VAL A 357 0.93 18.52 9.33
N GLU A 358 0.68 19.39 10.32
CA GLU A 358 1.65 20.38 10.70
C GLU A 358 2.85 19.71 11.39
N PRO A 359 4.10 19.99 10.95
CA PRO A 359 5.29 19.40 11.56
C PRO A 359 5.42 19.65 13.08
N LYS A 360 4.87 20.76 13.59
CA LYS A 360 4.84 21.06 15.02
C LYS A 360 3.93 20.11 15.79
N VAL A 361 2.74 19.83 15.25
CA VAL A 361 1.76 18.91 15.87
C VAL A 361 2.30 17.49 15.85
N LEU A 362 2.89 17.07 14.73
CA LEU A 362 3.52 15.75 14.62
C LEU A 362 4.69 15.61 15.58
N ALA A 363 5.55 16.65 15.71
CA ALA A 363 6.68 16.65 16.65
C ALA A 363 6.22 16.46 18.10
N GLN A 364 5.19 17.19 18.52
CA GLN A 364 4.64 17.05 19.87
C GLN A 364 4.15 15.63 20.14
N LYS A 365 3.41 15.03 19.19
CA LYS A 365 2.95 13.65 19.33
C LYS A 365 4.10 12.63 19.34
N MET A 366 5.18 12.88 18.58
CA MET A 366 6.40 12.06 18.62
C MET A 366 7.08 12.16 19.99
N GLU A 367 7.15 13.35 20.60
CA GLU A 367 7.69 13.57 21.95
C GLU A 367 6.85 12.89 23.02
N ASP A 368 5.51 13.08 22.98
CA ASP A 368 4.58 12.51 23.95
C ASP A 368 4.74 10.98 24.00
N LEU A 369 4.71 10.33 22.83
CA LEU A 369 4.87 8.87 22.73
C LEU A 369 6.29 8.42 23.16
N ALA A 370 7.33 9.09 22.70
CA ALA A 370 8.72 8.73 23.05
C ALA A 370 9.00 8.86 24.54
N SER A 371 8.27 9.72 25.25
CA SER A 371 8.42 9.93 26.70
C SER A 371 7.68 8.89 27.55
N ASP A 372 6.71 8.16 26.97
CA ASP A 372 5.95 7.10 27.66
C ASP A 372 6.33 5.70 27.17
N THR A 373 7.44 5.21 27.69
CA THR A 373 7.96 3.87 27.32
C THR A 373 7.01 2.72 27.67
N ASN A 374 6.18 2.88 28.70
CA ASN A 374 5.20 1.86 29.09
C ASN A 374 4.07 1.80 28.09
N HIS A 375 3.60 2.97 27.64
CA HIS A 375 2.56 3.05 26.61
C HIS A 375 3.06 2.54 25.26
N LEU A 376 4.28 2.89 24.84
CA LEU A 376 4.89 2.35 23.63
C LEU A 376 4.96 0.82 23.67
N ARG A 377 5.42 0.25 24.79
CA ARG A 377 5.49 -1.21 24.97
C ARG A 377 4.10 -1.83 24.85
N TYR A 378 3.12 -1.27 25.52
CA TYR A 378 1.71 -1.73 25.44
C TYR A 378 1.19 -1.73 24.00
N LEU A 379 1.38 -0.65 23.24
CA LEU A 379 0.96 -0.57 21.85
C LEU A 379 1.68 -1.62 20.99
N GLY A 380 2.99 -1.78 21.15
CA GLY A 380 3.76 -2.76 20.42
C GLY A 380 3.29 -4.21 20.67
N GLU A 381 3.10 -4.58 21.93
CA GLU A 381 2.60 -5.90 22.32
C GLU A 381 1.18 -6.16 21.78
N LYS A 382 0.27 -5.21 21.93
CA LYS A 382 -1.10 -5.30 21.38
C LYS A 382 -1.11 -5.42 19.87
N GLY A 383 -0.32 -4.57 19.18
CA GLY A 383 -0.16 -4.63 17.73
C GLY A 383 0.26 -6.02 17.26
N ARG A 384 1.30 -6.57 17.87
CA ARG A 384 1.83 -7.89 17.52
C ARG A 384 0.81 -9.02 17.77
N VAL A 385 0.14 -9.01 18.90
CA VAL A 385 -0.86 -10.04 19.25
C VAL A 385 -2.03 -9.98 18.26
N ASN A 386 -2.61 -8.80 18.04
CA ASN A 386 -3.76 -8.67 17.15
C ASN A 386 -3.40 -8.96 15.67
N TRP A 387 -2.18 -8.57 15.21
CA TRP A 387 -1.71 -8.96 13.90
C TRP A 387 -1.61 -10.47 13.75
N LYS A 388 -0.98 -11.16 14.69
CA LYS A 388 -0.81 -12.61 14.64
C LYS A 388 -2.16 -13.34 14.61
N ASP A 389 -3.12 -12.86 15.38
CA ASP A 389 -4.45 -13.47 15.48
C ASP A 389 -5.31 -13.24 14.23
N LYS A 390 -5.26 -12.04 13.64
CA LYS A 390 -6.25 -11.60 12.65
C LYS A 390 -5.69 -11.09 11.33
N TYR A 391 -4.46 -10.53 11.32
CA TYR A 391 -3.96 -9.75 10.18
C TYR A 391 -2.67 -10.31 9.57
N SER A 392 -2.30 -11.57 9.82
CA SER A 392 -1.32 -12.29 9.00
C SER A 392 -1.92 -12.61 7.62
N TRP A 393 -1.10 -12.70 6.57
CA TRP A 393 -1.61 -13.02 5.25
C TRP A 393 -2.31 -14.38 5.18
N GLY A 394 -1.91 -15.35 5.99
CA GLY A 394 -2.62 -16.63 6.09
C GLY A 394 -4.07 -16.48 6.60
N LYS A 395 -4.31 -15.60 7.58
CA LYS A 395 -5.66 -15.27 8.07
C LYS A 395 -6.47 -14.52 7.03
N ILE A 396 -5.86 -13.54 6.38
CA ILE A 396 -6.48 -12.76 5.30
C ILE A 396 -6.83 -13.68 4.11
N ALA A 397 -5.90 -14.52 3.65
CA ALA A 397 -6.16 -15.47 2.55
C ALA A 397 -7.28 -16.46 2.89
N ALA A 398 -7.42 -16.89 4.15
CA ALA A 398 -8.54 -17.72 4.57
C ALA A 398 -9.88 -16.97 4.49
N ALA A 399 -9.92 -15.66 4.73
CA ALA A 399 -11.12 -14.85 4.51
C ALA A 399 -11.46 -14.73 3.00
N TYR A 400 -10.44 -14.53 2.16
CA TYR A 400 -10.63 -14.56 0.71
C TYR A 400 -11.14 -15.91 0.21
N GLU A 401 -10.60 -17.01 0.72
CA GLU A 401 -11.03 -18.37 0.35
C GLU A 401 -12.53 -18.58 0.62
N ARG A 402 -13.05 -18.15 1.77
CA ARG A 402 -14.49 -18.21 2.07
C ARG A 402 -15.31 -17.44 1.02
N VAL A 403 -14.90 -16.23 0.68
CA VAL A 403 -15.58 -15.44 -0.35
C VAL A 403 -15.52 -16.15 -1.72
N LEU A 404 -14.37 -16.74 -2.08
CA LEU A 404 -14.20 -17.49 -3.32
C LEU A 404 -15.10 -18.72 -3.39
N MET A 405 -15.32 -19.38 -2.27
CA MET A 405 -16.19 -20.58 -2.16
C MET A 405 -17.68 -20.24 -2.05
N GLY A 406 -18.04 -18.97 -1.82
CA GLY A 406 -19.43 -18.53 -1.65
C GLY A 406 -20.02 -18.82 -0.27
N SER A 407 -19.15 -18.97 0.74
CA SER A 407 -19.49 -19.27 2.13
C SER A 407 -19.26 -18.09 3.07
#